data_d8855d6cb53bcc02e3410389ddb6a2d8
#
_entry.id   d8855d6cb53bcc02e3410389ddb6a2d8
#
_cell.length_a   1.000
_cell.length_b   1.000
_cell.length_c   1.000
_cell.angle_alpha   90.00
_cell.angle_beta   90.00
_cell.angle_gamma   90.00
#
_symmetry.space_group_name_H-M   'P 1'
#
loop_
_entity.id
_entity.type
_entity.pdbx_description
1 polymer ?
#
loop_
_entity_poly.entity_id
_entity_poly.type
_entity_poly.pdbx_seq_one_letter_code
_entity_poly.pdbx_strand_id
1 'polypeptide(L)'
;MKRLFLLALLAGCSVADTPYPIAWDPIPAPAAADCRQFEGTYADRGELFGQTTRPSLTRELFGADSPWEKASSVRLEFAAEDSVEVTVAGEGLKPETRRFSIKAGEARCDRGRLTLVAKRWVASDIMSGRESVKIELNQSDPFLVTHVYEAITGVMFLVVPLSGESARWYRFTRLKP
;
A
#
# COMPACT_ATOMS: atom_id res chain seq x y z
N MET A 1 49.58 -0.97 -7.32
CA MET A 1 48.43 -1.73 -7.79
C MET A 1 47.50 -2.06 -6.59
N LYS A 2 46.81 -1.03 -6.00
CA LYS A 2 45.91 -1.24 -4.79
C LYS A 2 44.67 -0.31 -4.82
N ARG A 3 44.18 0.07 -6.01
CA ARG A 3 43.01 0.99 -6.09
C ARG A 3 41.81 0.47 -6.91
N LEU A 4 41.70 -0.84 -7.15
CA LEU A 4 40.66 -1.40 -8.03
C LEU A 4 39.56 -2.20 -7.32
N PHE A 5 39.49 -2.19 -5.99
CA PHE A 5 38.53 -3.05 -5.23
C PHE A 5 37.31 -2.33 -4.63
N LEU A 6 37.13 -1.03 -4.89
CA LEU A 6 36.04 -0.27 -4.25
C LEU A 6 34.82 0.01 -5.16
N LEU A 7 34.80 -0.50 -6.38
CA LEU A 7 33.75 -0.20 -7.38
C LEU A 7 32.68 -1.31 -7.56
N ALA A 8 32.78 -2.41 -6.83
CA ALA A 8 31.88 -3.57 -7.03
C ALA A 8 30.66 -3.61 -6.10
N LEU A 9 30.42 -2.62 -5.24
CA LEU A 9 29.33 -2.62 -4.25
C LEU A 9 28.09 -1.78 -4.67
N LEU A 10 28.03 -1.31 -5.89
CA LEU A 10 26.87 -0.61 -6.45
C LEU A 10 25.99 -1.55 -7.31
N ALA A 11 25.85 -2.81 -6.93
CA ALA A 11 24.78 -3.64 -7.48
C ALA A 11 23.46 -3.14 -6.92
N GLY A 12 22.87 -2.18 -7.61
CA GLY A 12 21.55 -1.67 -7.30
C GLY A 12 20.54 -2.83 -7.27
N CYS A 13 19.80 -2.97 -6.18
CA CYS A 13 18.67 -3.88 -6.11
C CYS A 13 17.67 -3.46 -7.19
N SER A 14 17.48 -4.31 -8.21
CA SER A 14 16.42 -4.12 -9.19
C SER A 14 15.07 -4.29 -8.49
N VAL A 15 14.12 -3.43 -8.83
CA VAL A 15 12.71 -3.57 -8.42
C VAL A 15 12.22 -4.92 -8.91
N ALA A 16 11.80 -5.78 -7.98
CA ALA A 16 11.06 -6.97 -8.33
C ALA A 16 9.59 -6.57 -8.54
N ASP A 17 9.26 -6.10 -9.74
CA ASP A 17 7.87 -5.87 -10.12
C ASP A 17 7.20 -7.22 -10.33
N THR A 18 6.22 -7.52 -9.50
CA THR A 18 5.45 -8.76 -9.61
C THR A 18 4.37 -8.56 -10.66
N PRO A 19 4.34 -9.36 -11.74
CA PRO A 19 3.31 -9.24 -12.75
C PRO A 19 1.92 -9.52 -12.16
N TYR A 20 0.89 -8.93 -12.76
CA TYR A 20 -0.49 -9.20 -12.38
C TYR A 20 -0.80 -10.71 -12.45
N PRO A 21 -1.41 -11.32 -11.43
CA PRO A 21 -1.68 -12.74 -11.39
C PRO A 21 -2.64 -13.18 -12.49
N ILE A 22 -2.18 -14.05 -13.40
CA ILE A 22 -2.97 -14.55 -14.53
C ILE A 22 -4.23 -15.31 -14.07
N ALA A 23 -4.20 -15.90 -12.87
CA ALA A 23 -5.33 -16.64 -12.32
C ALA A 23 -6.44 -15.75 -11.73
N TRP A 24 -6.21 -14.44 -11.63
CA TRP A 24 -7.24 -13.50 -11.24
C TRP A 24 -7.95 -12.96 -12.46
N ASP A 25 -9.25 -12.61 -12.31
CA ASP A 25 -9.98 -11.97 -13.38
C ASP A 25 -9.29 -10.68 -13.83
N PRO A 26 -9.25 -10.38 -15.12
CA PRO A 26 -8.66 -9.15 -15.63
C PRO A 26 -9.29 -7.92 -14.96
N ILE A 27 -8.44 -6.94 -14.62
CA ILE A 27 -8.94 -5.67 -14.11
C ILE A 27 -9.74 -4.98 -15.20
N PRO A 28 -11.04 -4.76 -15.02
CA PRO A 28 -11.84 -4.08 -16.02
C PRO A 28 -11.40 -2.63 -16.20
N ALA A 29 -11.64 -2.07 -17.36
CA ALA A 29 -11.48 -0.62 -17.52
C ALA A 29 -12.43 0.09 -16.55
N PRO A 30 -11.99 1.20 -15.91
CA PRO A 30 -12.84 1.93 -14.98
C PRO A 30 -14.16 2.33 -15.63
N ALA A 31 -15.27 2.01 -14.97
CA ALA A 31 -16.61 2.30 -15.48
C ALA A 31 -16.97 3.79 -15.43
N ALA A 32 -16.33 4.53 -14.51
CA ALA A 32 -16.52 5.96 -14.31
C ALA A 32 -15.18 6.69 -14.23
N ALA A 33 -15.16 7.96 -14.57
CA ALA A 33 -13.97 8.81 -14.43
C ALA A 33 -13.71 9.21 -12.98
N ASP A 34 -14.74 9.15 -12.12
CA ASP A 34 -14.62 9.45 -10.71
C ASP A 34 -14.19 8.21 -9.90
N CYS A 35 -13.66 8.43 -8.71
CA CYS A 35 -13.19 7.37 -7.83
C CYS A 35 -14.18 7.00 -6.72
N ARG A 36 -15.42 7.49 -6.76
CA ARG A 36 -16.43 7.15 -5.75
C ARG A 36 -16.83 5.68 -5.80
N GLN A 37 -16.56 5.00 -6.91
CA GLN A 37 -16.71 3.55 -7.02
C GLN A 37 -15.93 2.77 -5.95
N PHE A 38 -14.87 3.36 -5.38
CA PHE A 38 -14.09 2.76 -4.29
C PHE A 38 -14.69 2.99 -2.91
N GLU A 39 -15.73 3.81 -2.77
CA GLU A 39 -16.44 3.95 -1.50
C GLU A 39 -17.03 2.61 -1.08
N GLY A 40 -16.80 2.24 0.16
CA GLY A 40 -17.30 0.99 0.71
C GLY A 40 -16.42 0.42 1.81
N THR A 41 -16.83 -0.73 2.33
CA THR A 41 -16.13 -1.45 3.37
C THR A 41 -15.50 -2.71 2.78
N TYR A 42 -14.27 -2.97 3.14
CA TYR A 42 -13.47 -4.08 2.64
C TYR A 42 -12.94 -4.91 3.81
N ALA A 43 -12.80 -6.21 3.62
CA ALA A 43 -12.11 -7.06 4.59
C ALA A 43 -10.65 -6.61 4.72
N ASP A 44 -10.15 -6.50 5.96
CA ASP A 44 -8.75 -6.12 6.17
C ASP A 44 -7.78 -7.17 5.65
N ARG A 45 -8.15 -8.45 5.75
CA ARG A 45 -7.32 -9.57 5.30
C ARG A 45 -7.61 -9.91 3.86
N GLY A 46 -6.61 -9.71 3.03
CA GLY A 46 -6.65 -9.98 1.61
C GLY A 46 -5.96 -11.28 1.22
N GLU A 47 -5.74 -11.40 -0.07
CA GLU A 47 -5.02 -12.50 -0.71
C GLU A 47 -3.80 -11.95 -1.47
N LEU A 48 -2.71 -12.69 -1.37
CA LEU A 48 -1.52 -12.56 -2.20
C LEU A 48 -1.38 -13.85 -3.01
N PHE A 49 -1.38 -13.73 -4.34
CA PHE A 49 -1.34 -14.89 -5.22
C PHE A 49 -0.15 -15.80 -4.93
N GLY A 50 -0.44 -17.11 -4.82
CA GLY A 50 0.57 -18.14 -4.60
C GLY A 50 1.16 -18.18 -3.19
N GLN A 51 0.64 -17.40 -2.23
CA GLN A 51 1.12 -17.38 -0.86
C GLN A 51 0.00 -17.63 0.14
N THR A 52 0.38 -18.26 1.26
CA THR A 52 -0.54 -18.48 2.40
C THR A 52 -0.66 -17.26 3.30
N THR A 53 0.27 -16.31 3.19
CA THR A 53 0.26 -15.07 3.95
C THR A 53 -0.91 -14.21 3.50
N ARG A 54 -1.68 -13.70 4.47
CA ARG A 54 -2.80 -12.80 4.23
C ARG A 54 -2.34 -11.36 4.47
N PRO A 55 -2.17 -10.55 3.43
CA PRO A 55 -1.84 -9.13 3.58
C PRO A 55 -2.94 -8.40 4.34
N SER A 56 -2.59 -7.34 5.06
CA SER A 56 -3.52 -6.46 5.77
C SER A 56 -3.55 -5.10 5.09
N LEU A 57 -4.75 -4.69 4.66
CA LEU A 57 -4.94 -3.36 4.05
C LEU A 57 -4.64 -2.24 5.06
N THR A 58 -4.96 -2.45 6.34
CA THR A 58 -4.60 -1.53 7.42
C THR A 58 -3.09 -1.35 7.52
N ARG A 59 -2.34 -2.46 7.51
CA ARG A 59 -0.88 -2.40 7.58
C ARG A 59 -0.27 -1.62 6.42
N GLU A 60 -0.77 -1.83 5.21
CA GLU A 60 -0.28 -1.12 4.02
C GLU A 60 -0.53 0.39 4.12
N LEU A 61 -1.73 0.79 4.57
CA LEU A 61 -2.14 2.19 4.63
C LEU A 61 -1.63 2.93 5.88
N PHE A 62 -1.59 2.28 7.03
CA PHE A 62 -1.27 2.91 8.32
C PHE A 62 0.12 2.56 8.84
N GLY A 63 0.72 1.46 8.39
CA GLY A 63 2.04 1.01 8.79
C GLY A 63 2.03 -0.16 9.78
N ALA A 64 3.24 -0.67 10.07
CA ALA A 64 3.42 -1.83 10.94
C ALA A 64 3.04 -1.54 12.41
N ASP A 65 3.13 -0.29 12.85
CA ASP A 65 2.79 0.13 14.22
C ASP A 65 1.27 0.32 14.42
N SER A 66 0.49 0.18 13.35
CA SER A 66 -0.97 0.26 13.43
C SER A 66 -1.56 -1.00 14.08
N PRO A 67 -2.81 -0.95 14.57
CA PRO A 67 -3.46 -2.10 15.20
C PRO A 67 -3.97 -3.13 14.17
N TRP A 68 -3.23 -3.34 13.09
CA TRP A 68 -3.60 -4.20 11.96
C TRP A 68 -3.89 -5.66 12.36
N GLU A 69 -3.30 -6.15 13.44
CA GLU A 69 -3.54 -7.52 13.91
C GLU A 69 -4.99 -7.74 14.35
N LYS A 70 -5.62 -6.69 14.90
CA LYS A 70 -7.02 -6.70 15.38
C LYS A 70 -8.00 -6.13 14.35
N ALA A 71 -7.49 -5.56 13.24
CA ALA A 71 -8.33 -5.02 12.19
C ALA A 71 -9.10 -6.14 11.49
N SER A 72 -10.38 -5.93 11.28
CA SER A 72 -11.27 -6.83 10.53
C SER A 72 -11.75 -6.21 9.23
N SER A 73 -11.87 -4.88 9.20
CA SER A 73 -12.37 -4.15 8.03
C SER A 73 -11.74 -2.78 7.89
N VAL A 74 -11.73 -2.31 6.65
CA VAL A 74 -11.29 -0.98 6.25
C VAL A 74 -12.38 -0.34 5.41
N ARG A 75 -12.83 0.86 5.80
CA ARG A 75 -13.82 1.64 5.08
C ARG A 75 -13.15 2.80 4.36
N LEU A 76 -13.48 2.95 3.08
CA LEU A 76 -13.05 4.06 2.23
C LEU A 76 -14.24 4.97 1.97
N GLU A 77 -14.08 6.28 2.17
CA GLU A 77 -15.09 7.30 1.92
C GLU A 77 -14.45 8.58 1.37
N PHE A 78 -15.15 9.24 0.45
CA PHE A 78 -14.78 10.60 0.04
C PHE A 78 -15.48 11.59 0.96
N ALA A 79 -14.76 12.13 1.93
CA ALA A 79 -15.31 13.05 2.94
C ALA A 79 -15.61 14.45 2.38
N ALA A 80 -14.87 14.85 1.36
CA ALA A 80 -15.04 16.08 0.60
C ALA A 80 -14.47 15.85 -0.82
N GLU A 81 -14.60 16.86 -1.70
CA GLU A 81 -14.05 16.77 -3.06
C GLU A 81 -12.51 16.61 -3.10
N ASP A 82 -11.83 16.91 -2.00
CA ASP A 82 -10.39 17.02 -1.90
C ASP A 82 -9.74 16.01 -0.92
N SER A 83 -10.48 15.04 -0.39
CA SER A 83 -9.92 14.07 0.54
C SER A 83 -10.62 12.71 0.54
N VAL A 84 -9.82 11.68 0.80
CA VAL A 84 -10.27 10.30 1.02
C VAL A 84 -10.03 9.96 2.49
N GLU A 85 -11.06 9.55 3.19
CA GLU A 85 -10.97 9.04 4.55
C GLU A 85 -10.94 7.51 4.53
N VAL A 86 -10.00 6.98 5.28
CA VAL A 86 -9.83 5.54 5.47
C VAL A 86 -10.01 5.25 6.94
N THR A 87 -11.07 4.53 7.29
CA THR A 87 -11.39 4.16 8.66
C THR A 87 -11.17 2.67 8.86
N VAL A 88 -10.39 2.33 9.89
CA VAL A 88 -10.13 0.95 10.31
C VAL A 88 -11.06 0.60 11.46
N ALA A 89 -11.65 -0.59 11.41
CA ALA A 89 -12.46 -1.15 12.47
C ALA A 89 -12.09 -2.62 12.75
N GLY A 90 -12.32 -3.07 13.99
CA GLY A 90 -12.06 -4.42 14.41
C GLY A 90 -12.59 -4.67 15.82
N GLU A 91 -12.60 -5.93 16.24
CA GLU A 91 -13.10 -6.31 17.55
C GLU A 91 -12.24 -5.69 18.67
N GLY A 92 -12.88 -4.94 19.56
CA GLY A 92 -12.20 -4.25 20.66
C GLY A 92 -11.30 -3.09 20.24
N LEU A 93 -11.33 -2.69 18.95
CA LEU A 93 -10.63 -1.51 18.48
C LEU A 93 -11.51 -0.26 18.57
N LYS A 94 -10.94 0.83 19.06
CA LYS A 94 -11.49 2.15 18.77
C LYS A 94 -11.23 2.44 17.29
N PRO A 95 -12.26 2.79 16.50
CA PRO A 95 -12.05 3.13 15.08
C PRO A 95 -10.98 4.21 14.92
N GLU A 96 -10.05 3.97 14.01
CA GLU A 96 -8.99 4.88 13.64
C GLU A 96 -9.22 5.36 12.22
N THR A 97 -9.19 6.67 12.01
CA THR A 97 -9.40 7.28 10.69
C THR A 97 -8.16 8.05 10.28
N ARG A 98 -7.70 7.79 9.06
CA ARG A 98 -6.67 8.56 8.37
C ARG A 98 -7.27 9.26 7.16
N ARG A 99 -6.93 10.52 7.01
CA ARG A 99 -7.32 11.33 5.85
C ARG A 99 -6.15 11.45 4.88
N PHE A 100 -6.42 11.20 3.61
CA PHE A 100 -5.50 11.38 2.50
C PHE A 100 -5.95 12.58 1.67
N SER A 101 -5.14 13.63 1.65
CA SER A 101 -5.47 14.87 0.95
C SER A 101 -5.07 14.81 -0.52
N ILE A 102 -5.99 15.17 -1.41
CA ILE A 102 -5.71 15.32 -2.85
C ILE A 102 -4.79 16.52 -3.07
N LYS A 103 -5.04 17.64 -2.36
CA LYS A 103 -4.20 18.85 -2.47
C LYS A 103 -2.77 18.62 -2.01
N ALA A 104 -2.56 17.78 -0.99
CA ALA A 104 -1.22 17.43 -0.52
C ALA A 104 -0.55 16.33 -1.37
N GLY A 105 -1.24 15.77 -2.37
CA GLY A 105 -0.73 14.67 -3.20
C GLY A 105 -0.68 13.33 -2.51
N GLU A 106 -1.39 13.17 -1.38
CA GLU A 106 -1.52 11.89 -0.67
C GLU A 106 -2.60 11.00 -1.29
N ALA A 107 -3.58 11.60 -1.97
CA ALA A 107 -4.56 10.90 -2.78
C ALA A 107 -4.59 11.49 -4.19
N ARG A 108 -4.85 10.66 -5.19
CA ARG A 108 -5.04 11.08 -6.58
C ARG A 108 -6.09 10.21 -7.24
N CYS A 109 -7.09 10.85 -7.82
CA CYS A 109 -8.03 10.20 -8.71
C CYS A 109 -7.70 10.59 -10.16
N ASP A 110 -7.39 9.62 -10.99
CA ASP A 110 -7.08 9.83 -12.39
C ASP A 110 -7.78 8.77 -13.24
N ARG A 111 -8.75 9.21 -14.06
CA ARG A 111 -9.51 8.32 -14.95
C ARG A 111 -10.10 7.11 -14.23
N GLY A 112 -10.71 7.32 -13.07
CA GLY A 112 -11.33 6.26 -12.28
C GLY A 112 -10.35 5.31 -11.58
N ARG A 113 -9.07 5.67 -11.48
CA ARG A 113 -8.07 4.99 -10.67
C ARG A 113 -7.75 5.83 -9.44
N LEU A 114 -7.89 5.25 -8.27
CA LEU A 114 -7.52 5.90 -7.02
C LEU A 114 -6.13 5.46 -6.61
N THR A 115 -5.26 6.42 -6.37
CA THR A 115 -3.93 6.19 -5.81
C THR A 115 -3.85 6.85 -4.45
N LEU A 116 -3.42 6.11 -3.44
CA LEU A 116 -3.12 6.61 -2.10
C LEU A 116 -1.61 6.51 -1.85
N VAL A 117 -1.04 7.54 -1.23
CA VAL A 117 0.40 7.58 -0.90
C VAL A 117 0.56 7.81 0.59
N ALA A 118 1.15 6.85 1.27
CA ALA A 118 1.54 6.95 2.66
C ALA A 118 3.05 7.11 2.76
N LYS A 119 3.51 8.14 3.47
CA LYS A 119 4.93 8.34 3.79
C LYS A 119 5.10 8.23 5.29
N ARG A 120 6.07 7.47 5.72
CA ARG A 120 6.35 7.27 7.14
C ARG A 120 7.85 7.18 7.41
N TRP A 121 8.22 7.48 8.64
CA TRP A 121 9.54 7.22 9.14
C TRP A 121 9.54 5.81 9.74
N VAL A 122 10.54 5.01 9.41
CA VAL A 122 10.75 3.69 9.98
C VAL A 122 12.07 3.68 10.74
N ALA A 123 12.05 3.16 11.94
CA ALA A 123 13.24 3.02 12.78
C ALA A 123 13.20 1.70 13.53
N SER A 124 14.35 1.07 13.63
CA SER A 124 14.60 -0.11 14.46
C SER A 124 16.03 0.00 15.02
N ASP A 125 16.44 -0.95 15.84
CA ASP A 125 17.79 -0.96 16.42
C ASP A 125 18.90 -0.97 15.35
N ILE A 126 18.60 -1.46 14.16
CA ILE A 126 19.60 -1.64 13.09
C ILE A 126 19.38 -0.72 11.89
N MET A 127 18.21 -0.11 11.75
CA MET A 127 17.83 0.63 10.53
C MET A 127 17.01 1.86 10.88
N SER A 128 17.25 2.95 10.16
CA SER A 128 16.36 4.11 10.14
C SER A 128 16.24 4.67 8.74
N GLY A 129 15.05 5.14 8.38
CA GLY A 129 14.83 5.65 7.04
C GLY A 129 13.41 6.14 6.79
N ARG A 130 13.17 6.52 5.55
CA ARG A 130 11.85 6.90 5.05
C ARG A 130 11.30 5.77 4.21
N GLU A 131 10.07 5.41 4.49
CA GLU A 131 9.29 4.50 3.68
C GLU A 131 8.18 5.27 2.96
N SER A 132 8.00 4.97 1.70
CA SER A 132 6.89 5.48 0.89
C SER A 132 6.12 4.28 0.35
N VAL A 133 4.85 4.21 0.69
CA VAL A 133 3.93 3.19 0.19
C VAL A 133 2.94 3.87 -0.74
N LYS A 134 2.93 3.48 -2.00
CA LYS A 134 1.96 3.91 -3.01
C LYS A 134 1.02 2.76 -3.30
N ILE A 135 -0.27 2.96 -3.13
CA ILE A 135 -1.30 1.96 -3.37
C ILE A 135 -2.21 2.44 -4.50
N GLU A 136 -2.19 1.71 -5.60
CA GLU A 136 -3.14 1.90 -6.69
C GLU A 136 -4.32 0.96 -6.49
N LEU A 137 -5.53 1.53 -6.42
CA LEU A 137 -6.76 0.80 -6.22
C LEU A 137 -7.47 0.60 -7.56
N ASN A 138 -7.87 -0.63 -7.81
CA ASN A 138 -8.64 -1.06 -8.96
C ASN A 138 -9.84 -1.87 -8.47
N GLN A 139 -10.98 -1.77 -9.14
CA GLN A 139 -12.16 -2.55 -8.79
C GLN A 139 -12.32 -3.74 -9.73
N SER A 140 -12.53 -4.92 -9.14
CA SER A 140 -12.89 -6.14 -9.86
C SER A 140 -13.87 -6.90 -8.97
N ASP A 141 -15.16 -6.52 -9.05
CA ASP A 141 -16.22 -7.06 -8.16
C ASP A 141 -16.16 -8.59 -8.01
N PRO A 142 -16.23 -9.10 -6.79
CA PRO A 142 -16.47 -8.40 -5.50
C PRO A 142 -15.19 -7.93 -4.80
N PHE A 143 -14.10 -7.73 -5.51
CA PHE A 143 -12.79 -7.44 -4.93
C PHE A 143 -12.34 -6.01 -5.18
N LEU A 144 -11.67 -5.44 -4.19
CA LEU A 144 -10.74 -4.35 -4.34
C LEU A 144 -9.37 -4.96 -4.67
N VAL A 145 -8.88 -4.72 -5.86
CA VAL A 145 -7.54 -5.14 -6.30
C VAL A 145 -6.58 -4.00 -6.10
N THR A 146 -5.50 -4.23 -5.38
CA THR A 146 -4.50 -3.21 -5.09
C THR A 146 -3.15 -3.58 -5.67
N HIS A 147 -2.48 -2.61 -6.27
CA HIS A 147 -1.06 -2.71 -6.61
C HIS A 147 -0.28 -1.84 -5.62
N VAL A 148 0.49 -2.46 -4.77
CA VAL A 148 1.22 -1.82 -3.69
C VAL A 148 2.69 -1.72 -4.07
N TYR A 149 3.19 -0.49 -4.14
CA TYR A 149 4.60 -0.16 -4.36
C TYR A 149 5.17 0.34 -3.04
N GLU A 150 6.19 -0.32 -2.57
CA GLU A 150 6.94 0.07 -1.38
C GLU A 150 8.33 0.51 -1.79
N ALA A 151 8.74 1.67 -1.34
CA ALA A 151 10.11 2.16 -1.48
C ALA A 151 10.65 2.57 -0.11
N ILE A 152 11.82 2.07 0.24
CA ILE A 152 12.52 2.43 1.46
C ILE A 152 13.88 3.05 1.11
N THR A 153 14.20 4.15 1.78
CA THR A 153 15.52 4.78 1.70
C THR A 153 15.99 5.16 3.09
N GLY A 154 17.21 4.84 3.43
CA GLY A 154 17.71 5.11 4.78
C GLY A 154 19.13 4.64 4.99
N VAL A 155 19.45 4.35 6.23
CA VAL A 155 20.74 3.84 6.66
C VAL A 155 20.57 2.63 7.58
N MET A 156 21.46 1.67 7.45
CA MET A 156 21.57 0.51 8.31
C MET A 156 22.86 0.62 9.11
N PHE A 157 22.82 0.27 10.40
CA PHE A 157 23.95 0.41 11.33
C PHE A 157 24.59 1.80 11.31
N LEU A 158 23.78 2.87 11.09
CA LEU A 158 24.17 4.28 11.03
C LEU A 158 25.11 4.68 9.87
N VAL A 159 25.63 3.75 9.11
CA VAL A 159 26.67 4.03 8.09
C VAL A 159 26.43 3.37 6.72
N VAL A 160 25.63 2.32 6.66
CA VAL A 160 25.41 1.61 5.39
C VAL A 160 24.15 2.16 4.72
N PRO A 161 24.25 2.79 3.54
CA PRO A 161 23.08 3.23 2.77
C PRO A 161 22.17 2.04 2.45
N LEU A 162 20.88 2.21 2.67
CA LEU A 162 19.84 1.24 2.35
C LEU A 162 18.88 1.86 1.35
N SER A 163 18.63 1.16 0.26
CA SER A 163 17.51 1.43 -0.62
C SER A 163 16.90 0.12 -1.10
N GLY A 164 15.59 0.07 -1.17
CA GLY A 164 14.88 -1.10 -1.67
C GLY A 164 13.52 -0.68 -2.20
N GLU A 165 13.07 -1.39 -3.22
CA GLU A 165 11.75 -1.19 -3.81
C GLU A 165 11.12 -2.56 -4.03
N SER A 166 9.81 -2.64 -3.84
CA SER A 166 9.02 -3.82 -4.16
C SER A 166 7.65 -3.42 -4.68
N ALA A 167 7.06 -4.26 -5.53
CA ALA A 167 5.71 -4.09 -5.99
C ALA A 167 4.96 -5.42 -5.90
N ARG A 168 3.73 -5.39 -5.38
CA ARG A 168 2.92 -6.59 -5.16
C ARG A 168 1.46 -6.34 -5.43
N TRP A 169 0.77 -7.38 -5.90
CA TRP A 169 -0.66 -7.37 -6.12
C TRP A 169 -1.37 -8.07 -4.99
N TYR A 170 -2.40 -7.39 -4.43
CA TYR A 170 -3.29 -7.93 -3.42
C TYR A 170 -4.74 -7.80 -3.88
N ARG A 171 -5.64 -8.63 -3.34
CA ARG A 171 -7.07 -8.44 -3.47
C ARG A 171 -7.76 -8.57 -2.12
N PHE A 172 -8.73 -7.69 -1.88
CA PHE A 172 -9.50 -7.61 -0.64
C PHE A 172 -10.98 -7.72 -0.96
N THR A 173 -11.69 -8.57 -0.25
CA THR A 173 -13.13 -8.77 -0.47
C THR A 173 -13.91 -7.52 -0.04
N ARG A 174 -14.79 -7.03 -0.89
CA ARG A 174 -15.76 -6.00 -0.54
C ARG A 174 -16.83 -6.61 0.35
N LEU A 175 -17.03 -6.03 1.52
CA LEU A 175 -18.07 -6.43 2.45
C LEU A 175 -19.38 -5.77 2.01
N LYS A 176 -20.47 -6.52 2.06
CA LYS A 176 -21.80 -5.95 1.81
C LYS A 176 -22.12 -4.95 2.92
N PRO A 177 -22.77 -3.81 2.59
CA PRO A 177 -23.22 -2.84 3.59
C PRO A 177 -24.19 -3.47 4.59
#